data_0a205178e961f27bf3bb1ce3d4f62993
#
_entry.id   0a205178e961f27bf3bb1ce3d4f62993
#
_cell.length_a   1.000
_cell.length_b   1.000
_cell.length_c   1.000
_cell.angle_alpha   90.00
_cell.angle_beta   90.00
_cell.angle_gamma   90.00
#
_symmetry.space_group_name_H-M   'P 1'
#
loop_
_entity.id
_entity.type
_entity.pdbx_description
1 polymer ?
#
loop_
_entity_poly.entity_id
_entity_poly.type
_entity_poly.pdbx_seq_one_letter_code
_entity_poly.pdbx_strand_id
1 'polypeptide(L)'
;MDHIGVTARRESAKLVISKIKSICGKDPVILSGDFNVDQHNEIYSILSNSGILKDSYSNAEHRFAETGTFNNFQSNTKTDSRIDHIFVSPSFTVERYGILTDCYWTLEPKSTTSSTGIDENNSVYVRRTPSDHYPVFVQI
;
A
#
# COMPACT_ATOMS: atom_id res chain seq x y z
N MET A 1 -9.08 -3.39 -5.97
CA MET A 1 -10.24 -2.89 -6.77
C MET A 1 -9.82 -2.68 -8.23
N ASP A 2 -10.79 -2.46 -9.14
CA ASP A 2 -10.47 -2.17 -10.56
C ASP A 2 -9.57 -0.92 -10.68
N HIS A 3 -8.52 -0.98 -11.49
CA HIS A 3 -7.54 0.10 -11.63
C HIS A 3 -7.96 1.18 -12.65
N ILE A 4 -8.95 0.92 -13.52
CA ILE A 4 -9.41 1.84 -14.57
C ILE A 4 -10.76 2.46 -14.25
N GLY A 5 -11.73 1.68 -13.81
CA GLY A 5 -13.12 2.07 -13.68
C GLY A 5 -13.46 2.86 -12.42
N VAL A 6 -13.49 4.19 -12.47
CA VAL A 6 -13.86 5.04 -11.32
C VAL A 6 -15.26 4.71 -10.79
N THR A 7 -16.24 4.57 -11.70
CA THR A 7 -17.62 4.20 -11.31
C THR A 7 -17.66 2.81 -10.68
N ALA A 8 -16.93 1.84 -11.24
CA ALA A 8 -16.86 0.49 -10.70
C ALA A 8 -16.26 0.48 -9.29
N ARG A 9 -15.19 1.24 -9.03
CA ARG A 9 -14.61 1.39 -7.69
C ARG A 9 -15.58 2.01 -6.69
N ARG A 10 -16.32 3.07 -7.10
CA ARG A 10 -17.32 3.72 -6.24
C ARG A 10 -18.44 2.76 -5.84
N GLU A 11 -18.99 2.03 -6.80
CA GLU A 11 -20.05 1.05 -6.52
C GLU A 11 -19.52 -0.15 -5.72
N SER A 12 -18.29 -0.57 -5.96
CA SER A 12 -17.62 -1.59 -5.14
C SER A 12 -17.48 -1.14 -3.69
N ALA A 13 -17.06 0.09 -3.42
CA ALA A 13 -16.95 0.61 -2.05
C ALA A 13 -18.30 0.60 -1.32
N LYS A 14 -19.37 1.07 -1.99
CA LYS A 14 -20.74 1.03 -1.44
C LYS A 14 -21.20 -0.40 -1.18
N LEU A 15 -20.93 -1.31 -2.12
CA LEU A 15 -21.29 -2.72 -1.99
C LEU A 15 -20.55 -3.35 -0.80
N VAL A 16 -19.26 -3.08 -0.63
CA VAL A 16 -18.48 -3.58 0.52
C VAL A 16 -19.09 -3.11 1.83
N ILE A 17 -19.40 -1.82 1.98
CA ILE A 17 -20.07 -1.26 3.16
C ILE A 17 -21.40 -1.97 3.43
N SER A 18 -22.21 -2.14 2.38
CA SER A 18 -23.50 -2.84 2.48
C SER A 18 -23.33 -4.29 2.93
N LYS A 19 -22.34 -5.00 2.37
CA LYS A 19 -22.05 -6.39 2.73
C LYS A 19 -21.54 -6.51 4.16
N ILE A 20 -20.65 -5.63 4.61
CA ILE A 20 -20.20 -5.60 6.01
C ILE A 20 -21.41 -5.45 6.94
N LYS A 21 -22.28 -4.48 6.69
CA LYS A 21 -23.49 -4.28 7.50
C LYS A 21 -24.41 -5.49 7.53
N SER A 22 -24.60 -6.16 6.38
CA SER A 22 -25.54 -7.28 6.27
C SER A 22 -24.99 -8.60 6.79
N ILE A 23 -23.67 -8.84 6.67
CA ILE A 23 -23.05 -10.13 7.02
C ILE A 23 -22.47 -10.07 8.44
N CYS A 24 -21.73 -9.00 8.76
CA CYS A 24 -21.02 -8.91 10.03
C CYS A 24 -21.85 -8.24 11.13
N GLY A 25 -22.87 -7.45 10.75
CA GLY A 25 -23.73 -6.79 11.73
C GLY A 25 -22.95 -5.85 12.65
N LYS A 26 -22.75 -6.27 13.90
CA LYS A 26 -21.99 -5.53 14.92
C LYS A 26 -20.63 -6.15 15.22
N ASP A 27 -20.29 -7.24 14.56
CA ASP A 27 -19.00 -7.89 14.78
C ASP A 27 -17.84 -7.01 14.28
N PRO A 28 -16.69 -7.05 14.96
CA PRO A 28 -15.50 -6.33 14.53
C PRO A 28 -15.02 -6.80 13.15
N VAL A 29 -14.63 -5.86 12.30
CA VAL A 29 -14.22 -6.11 10.90
C VAL A 29 -12.86 -5.50 10.63
N ILE A 30 -12.05 -6.23 9.87
CA ILE A 30 -10.85 -5.74 9.21
C ILE A 30 -11.06 -5.86 7.72
N LEU A 31 -10.93 -4.75 6.99
CA LEU A 31 -11.01 -4.68 5.54
C LEU A 31 -9.65 -4.26 5.00
N SER A 32 -8.97 -5.14 4.27
CA SER A 32 -7.63 -4.86 3.74
C SER A 32 -7.52 -5.19 2.25
N GLY A 33 -6.60 -4.55 1.57
CA GLY A 33 -6.25 -4.83 0.18
C GLY A 33 -5.73 -3.64 -0.58
N ASP A 34 -5.39 -3.88 -1.85
CA ASP A 34 -5.16 -2.86 -2.85
C ASP A 34 -6.50 -2.30 -3.35
N PHE A 35 -6.75 -1.02 -3.10
CA PHE A 35 -7.97 -0.35 -3.52
C PHE A 35 -7.80 0.41 -4.85
N ASN A 36 -6.57 0.49 -5.37
CA ASN A 36 -6.22 1.28 -6.56
C ASN A 36 -6.67 2.76 -6.45
N VAL A 37 -6.75 3.27 -5.25
CA VAL A 37 -7.03 4.68 -4.93
C VAL A 37 -6.21 5.08 -3.73
N ASP A 38 -5.67 6.28 -3.77
CA ASP A 38 -4.92 6.84 -2.66
C ASP A 38 -5.84 7.52 -1.62
N GLN A 39 -5.23 8.01 -0.55
CA GLN A 39 -5.89 8.66 0.57
C GLN A 39 -6.59 9.99 0.22
N HIS A 40 -6.38 10.53 -0.98
CA HIS A 40 -6.99 11.78 -1.45
C HIS A 40 -8.22 11.53 -2.33
N ASN A 41 -8.48 10.28 -2.68
CA ASN A 41 -9.57 9.90 -3.57
C ASN A 41 -10.93 9.84 -2.83
N GLU A 42 -12.01 10.18 -3.54
CA GLU A 42 -13.37 10.11 -3.00
C GLU A 42 -13.76 8.71 -2.50
N ILE A 43 -13.25 7.66 -3.14
CA ILE A 43 -13.57 6.26 -2.80
C ILE A 43 -12.96 5.89 -1.45
N TYR A 44 -11.74 6.35 -1.16
CA TYR A 44 -11.16 6.26 0.17
C TYR A 44 -12.06 6.98 1.20
N SER A 45 -12.53 8.18 0.86
CA SER A 45 -13.43 8.94 1.74
C SER A 45 -14.77 8.24 2.00
N ILE A 46 -15.33 7.53 1.02
CA ILE A 46 -16.54 6.73 1.18
C ILE A 46 -16.32 5.64 2.25
N LEU A 47 -15.18 4.96 2.21
CA LEU A 47 -14.86 3.89 3.17
C LEU A 47 -14.55 4.46 4.56
N SER A 48 -13.64 5.42 4.65
CA SER A 48 -13.18 5.99 5.93
C SER A 48 -14.26 6.78 6.68
N ASN A 49 -15.22 7.37 5.97
CA ASN A 49 -16.33 8.13 6.54
C ASN A 49 -17.64 7.32 6.67
N SER A 50 -17.58 6.00 6.45
CA SER A 50 -18.76 5.12 6.51
C SER A 50 -19.40 4.97 7.90
N GLY A 51 -18.68 5.37 8.95
CA GLY A 51 -19.06 5.22 10.35
C GLY A 51 -18.85 3.79 10.91
N ILE A 52 -18.55 2.81 10.05
CA ILE A 52 -18.30 1.42 10.44
C ILE A 52 -16.85 0.99 10.25
N LEU A 53 -16.06 1.81 9.56
CA LEU A 53 -14.65 1.61 9.28
C LEU A 53 -13.87 2.89 9.59
N LYS A 54 -12.65 2.73 10.05
CA LYS A 54 -11.65 3.81 10.17
C LYS A 54 -10.32 3.35 9.56
N ASP A 55 -9.60 4.26 8.92
CA ASP A 55 -8.29 3.96 8.36
C ASP A 55 -7.26 3.76 9.48
N SER A 56 -6.58 2.63 9.46
CA SER A 56 -5.56 2.29 10.45
C SER A 56 -4.37 3.26 10.43
N TYR A 57 -3.98 3.78 9.26
CA TYR A 57 -2.93 4.79 9.18
C TYR A 57 -3.26 6.05 9.98
N SER A 58 -4.45 6.59 9.76
CA SER A 58 -4.87 7.86 10.38
C SER A 58 -5.13 7.73 11.89
N ASN A 59 -5.43 6.51 12.35
CA ASN A 59 -5.81 6.22 13.72
C ASN A 59 -4.73 5.50 14.54
N ALA A 60 -3.55 5.23 13.96
CA ALA A 60 -2.44 4.62 14.67
C ALA A 60 -1.80 5.60 15.66
N GLU A 61 -1.51 5.12 16.87
CA GLU A 61 -0.75 5.87 17.88
C GLU A 61 0.68 6.12 17.42
N HIS A 62 1.29 5.11 16.78
CA HIS A 62 2.66 5.18 16.26
C HIS A 62 2.66 4.79 14.78
N ARG A 63 3.36 5.57 13.94
CA ARG A 63 3.49 5.31 12.51
C ARG A 63 4.93 5.28 12.07
N PHE A 64 5.27 4.26 11.29
CA PHE A 64 6.52 4.19 10.53
C PHE A 64 6.19 3.99 9.05
N ALA A 65 6.00 5.09 8.34
CA ALA A 65 5.54 5.10 6.95
C ALA A 65 6.11 6.33 6.23
N GLU A 66 7.39 6.26 5.85
CA GLU A 66 8.09 7.35 5.18
C GLU A 66 7.76 7.48 3.68
N THR A 67 7.05 6.51 3.13
CA THR A 67 6.68 6.45 1.71
C THR A 67 5.26 5.92 1.57
N GLY A 68 4.68 6.02 0.37
CA GLY A 68 3.44 5.34 0.02
C GLY A 68 3.64 3.83 -0.17
N THR A 69 2.59 3.14 -0.58
CA THR A 69 2.61 1.67 -0.70
C THR A 69 2.97 1.17 -2.09
N PHE A 70 2.77 1.97 -3.14
CA PHE A 70 3.11 1.60 -4.52
C PHE A 70 4.44 2.20 -4.94
N ASN A 71 5.41 1.36 -5.32
CA ASN A 71 6.78 1.76 -5.70
C ASN A 71 7.10 1.54 -7.18
N ASN A 72 6.26 0.79 -7.91
CA ASN A 72 6.47 0.48 -9.32
C ASN A 72 7.87 -0.11 -9.63
N PHE A 73 8.42 -0.94 -8.75
CA PHE A 73 9.79 -1.46 -8.77
C PHE A 73 10.91 -0.39 -8.74
N GLN A 74 10.56 0.85 -8.39
CA GLN A 74 11.52 1.96 -8.30
C GLN A 74 12.03 2.09 -6.85
N SER A 75 13.05 1.33 -6.54
CA SER A 75 13.60 1.22 -5.17
C SER A 75 14.24 2.50 -4.61
N ASN A 76 14.45 3.51 -5.43
CA ASN A 76 15.13 4.78 -5.09
C ASN A 76 14.19 5.99 -5.12
N THR A 77 12.89 5.79 -5.30
CA THR A 77 11.89 6.87 -5.32
C THR A 77 11.02 6.83 -4.08
N LYS A 78 10.50 7.99 -3.69
CA LYS A 78 9.46 8.13 -2.68
C LYS A 78 8.16 8.54 -3.35
N THR A 79 7.06 8.02 -2.84
CA THR A 79 5.70 8.42 -3.18
C THR A 79 4.93 8.64 -1.88
N ASP A 80 3.92 9.49 -1.88
CA ASP A 80 2.97 9.63 -0.79
C ASP A 80 1.67 8.85 -1.03
N SER A 81 1.53 8.26 -2.21
CA SER A 81 0.35 7.49 -2.62
C SER A 81 0.29 6.16 -1.89
N ARG A 82 -0.67 6.03 -0.99
CA ARG A 82 -1.01 4.77 -0.32
C ARG A 82 -2.26 4.21 -0.97
N ILE A 83 -2.11 3.16 -1.78
CA ILE A 83 -3.24 2.49 -2.46
C ILE A 83 -3.60 1.16 -1.80
N ASP A 84 -2.73 0.67 -0.93
CA ASP A 84 -2.98 -0.48 -0.06
C ASP A 84 -3.43 0.04 1.31
N HIS A 85 -4.64 -0.30 1.70
CA HIS A 85 -5.25 0.19 2.94
C HIS A 85 -5.65 -0.97 3.84
N ILE A 86 -5.59 -0.72 5.14
CA ILE A 86 -6.19 -1.56 6.18
C ILE A 86 -7.17 -0.67 6.94
N PHE A 87 -8.46 -0.92 6.74
CA PHE A 87 -9.52 -0.31 7.52
C PHE A 87 -9.95 -1.26 8.63
N VAL A 88 -10.26 -0.71 9.78
CA VAL A 88 -10.69 -1.48 10.95
C VAL A 88 -11.98 -0.90 11.52
N SER A 89 -12.77 -1.74 12.19
CA SER A 89 -13.94 -1.26 12.94
C SER A 89 -13.54 -0.27 14.04
N PRO A 90 -14.38 0.70 14.41
CA PRO A 90 -14.09 1.68 15.44
C PRO A 90 -13.74 1.10 16.81
N SER A 91 -14.16 -0.14 17.10
CA SER A 91 -13.87 -0.87 18.35
C SER A 91 -12.40 -1.27 18.51
N PHE A 92 -11.63 -1.36 17.42
CA PHE A 92 -10.20 -1.64 17.52
C PHE A 92 -9.41 -0.40 17.94
N THR A 93 -8.42 -0.58 18.80
CA THR A 93 -7.35 0.39 19.01
C THR A 93 -6.21 0.03 18.05
N VAL A 94 -5.72 1.00 17.29
CA VAL A 94 -4.58 0.79 16.39
C VAL A 94 -3.33 1.33 17.08
N GLU A 95 -2.50 0.42 17.56
CA GLU A 95 -1.27 0.80 18.26
C GLU A 95 -0.18 1.24 17.30
N ARG A 96 0.06 0.44 16.26
CA ARG A 96 1.15 0.68 15.31
C ARG A 96 0.70 0.46 13.87
N TYR A 97 1.25 1.30 13.01
CA TYR A 97 1.13 1.17 11.55
C TYR A 97 2.52 1.28 10.93
N GLY A 98 2.82 0.41 9.98
CA GLY A 98 4.08 0.46 9.24
C GLY A 98 3.92 0.10 7.78
N ILE A 99 4.78 0.69 6.94
CA ILE A 99 5.01 0.27 5.56
C ILE A 99 6.40 -0.34 5.52
N LEU A 100 6.48 -1.63 5.17
CA LEU A 100 7.72 -2.40 5.18
C LEU A 100 8.45 -2.20 3.87
N THR A 101 9.53 -1.43 3.89
CA THR A 101 10.28 -1.03 2.70
C THR A 101 11.52 -1.90 2.46
N ASP A 102 11.43 -3.18 2.78
CA ASP A 102 12.51 -4.13 2.58
C ASP A 102 12.97 -4.19 1.13
N CYS A 103 14.27 -4.32 0.94
CA CYS A 103 14.88 -4.42 -0.36
C CYS A 103 16.03 -5.44 -0.33
N TYR A 104 16.48 -5.85 -1.50
CA TYR A 104 17.68 -6.67 -1.67
C TYR A 104 18.61 -6.05 -2.71
N TRP A 105 19.83 -6.55 -2.77
CA TRP A 105 20.85 -6.03 -3.67
C TRP A 105 21.25 -7.13 -4.65
N THR A 106 21.34 -6.77 -5.93
CA THR A 106 21.90 -7.62 -6.99
C THR A 106 23.20 -7.03 -7.48
N LEU A 107 24.18 -7.89 -7.79
CA LEU A 107 25.40 -7.48 -8.44
C LEU A 107 25.18 -7.51 -9.96
N GLU A 108 25.30 -6.38 -10.61
CA GLU A 108 25.04 -6.25 -12.04
C GLU A 108 26.26 -5.63 -12.75
N PRO A 109 26.55 -6.05 -14.01
CA PRO A 109 27.55 -5.40 -14.82
C PRO A 109 27.21 -3.92 -15.01
N LYS A 110 28.18 -3.01 -14.84
CA LYS A 110 27.96 -1.62 -15.26
C LYS A 110 27.71 -1.60 -16.77
N SER A 111 26.60 -0.99 -17.18
CA SER A 111 26.31 -0.74 -18.58
C SER A 111 27.39 0.22 -19.13
N THR A 112 28.35 -0.32 -19.86
CA THR A 112 29.30 0.49 -20.62
C THR A 112 28.71 0.73 -22.00
N THR A 113 28.43 1.97 -22.32
CA THR A 113 28.12 2.45 -23.67
C THR A 113 29.34 2.45 -24.58
N SER A 114 30.43 1.77 -24.20
CA SER A 114 31.69 1.67 -24.97
C SER A 114 32.00 0.22 -25.28
N SER A 115 32.18 -0.07 -26.56
CA SER A 115 32.38 -1.38 -27.18
C SER A 115 33.80 -1.98 -27.02
N THR A 116 34.46 -1.77 -25.90
CA THR A 116 35.79 -2.32 -25.67
C THR A 116 35.89 -2.99 -24.31
N GLY A 117 35.80 -4.33 -24.35
CA GLY A 117 36.24 -5.21 -23.26
C GLY A 117 35.38 -5.23 -22.00
N ILE A 118 34.88 -6.40 -21.66
CA ILE A 118 34.25 -6.66 -20.36
C ILE A 118 35.38 -6.72 -19.32
N ASP A 119 35.49 -5.71 -18.49
CA ASP A 119 36.32 -5.73 -17.30
C ASP A 119 35.54 -6.44 -16.20
N GLU A 120 35.99 -7.63 -15.77
CA GLU A 120 35.33 -8.46 -14.75
C GLU A 120 35.15 -7.75 -13.40
N ASN A 121 35.86 -6.64 -13.17
CA ASN A 121 35.76 -5.80 -11.97
C ASN A 121 34.76 -4.65 -12.11
N ASN A 122 34.01 -4.54 -13.19
CA ASN A 122 33.11 -3.42 -13.46
C ASN A 122 31.64 -3.73 -13.11
N SER A 123 31.40 -4.27 -11.92
CA SER A 123 30.06 -4.58 -11.41
C SER A 123 29.64 -3.55 -10.36
N VAL A 124 28.33 -3.35 -10.23
CA VAL A 124 27.71 -2.43 -9.27
C VAL A 124 26.58 -3.12 -8.55
N TYR A 125 26.42 -2.86 -7.26
CA TYR A 125 25.26 -3.29 -6.52
C TYR A 125 24.05 -2.42 -6.88
N VAL A 126 22.98 -3.06 -7.33
CA VAL A 126 21.71 -2.41 -7.66
C VAL A 126 20.66 -2.82 -6.63
N ARG A 127 20.02 -1.83 -6.04
CA ARG A 127 18.93 -2.05 -5.09
C ARG A 127 17.66 -2.49 -5.83
N ARG A 128 17.01 -3.53 -5.32
CA ARG A 128 15.76 -4.10 -5.87
C ARG A 128 14.70 -4.21 -4.79
N THR A 129 13.44 -4.08 -5.18
CA THR A 129 12.28 -4.36 -4.33
C THR A 129 11.69 -5.72 -4.71
N PRO A 130 11.22 -6.53 -3.73
CA PRO A 130 10.60 -7.83 -4.00
C PRO A 130 9.28 -7.74 -4.76
N SER A 131 8.58 -6.61 -4.65
CA SER A 131 7.29 -6.32 -5.28
C SER A 131 7.22 -4.84 -5.66
N ASP A 132 6.34 -4.49 -6.58
CA ASP A 132 5.97 -3.12 -6.91
C ASP A 132 5.07 -2.47 -5.84
N HIS A 133 4.61 -3.24 -4.86
CA HIS A 133 3.94 -2.77 -3.64
C HIS A 133 4.77 -3.09 -2.41
N TYR A 134 4.73 -2.21 -1.42
CA TYR A 134 5.27 -2.44 -0.09
C TYR A 134 4.20 -3.03 0.82
N PRO A 135 4.51 -4.08 1.60
CA PRO A 135 3.59 -4.62 2.60
C PRO A 135 3.21 -3.58 3.65
N VAL A 136 1.94 -3.62 4.05
CA VAL A 136 1.41 -2.81 5.15
C VAL A 136 1.27 -3.68 6.39
N PHE A 137 1.76 -3.19 7.51
CA PHE A 137 1.68 -3.82 8.82
C PHE A 137 0.81 -2.98 9.76
N VAL A 138 -0.06 -3.63 10.53
CA VAL A 138 -0.88 -3.00 11.57
C VAL A 138 -0.90 -3.88 12.80
N GLN A 139 -0.71 -3.25 13.96
CA GLN A 139 -0.94 -3.86 15.28
C GLN A 139 -2.19 -3.23 15.90
N ILE A 140 -3.14 -4.08 16.30
CA ILE A 140 -4.43 -3.74 16.89
C ILE A 140 -4.63 -4.50 18.20
#